data_13e17ec811db3d87b87a648106a68020
#
_entry.id   13e17ec811db3d87b87a648106a68020
#
_cell.length_a   1.000
_cell.length_b   1.000
_cell.length_c   1.000
_cell.angle_alpha   90.00
_cell.angle_beta   90.00
_cell.angle_gamma   90.00
#
_symmetry.space_group_name_H-M   'P 1'
#
loop_
_entity.id
_entity.type
_entity.pdbx_description
1 polymer ?
#
loop_
_entity_poly.entity_id
_entity_poly.type
_entity_poly.pdbx_seq_one_letter_code
_entity_poly.pdbx_strand_id
1 'polypeptide(L)'
;NSVHKSAFVDENVVIGKNSKVWHFSHIQSNSRIGNNCIIGQNVNVGKNVIIGNYVKIQNNVSVYEGVELEDYVFCGPSMVFTNVLVPRCEFPQRGAEFYKKTLVKKSASIGANATIVCGITIGSYSLIGAGSVVTKDVPDYALIVGNPGRIIGWVNKKGEKLNFENDGLSSCKKF
;
A
#
# COMPACT_ATOMS: atom_id res chain seq x y z
N ASN A 1 -6.63 20.76 2.47
CA ASN A 1 -5.94 19.96 1.45
C ASN A 1 -5.24 20.88 0.44
N SER A 2 -4.21 20.37 -0.20
CA SER A 2 -3.48 21.06 -1.25
C SER A 2 -3.30 20.11 -2.43
N VAL A 3 -3.83 20.50 -3.59
CA VAL A 3 -3.69 19.74 -4.83
C VAL A 3 -2.85 20.57 -5.79
N HIS A 4 -1.75 20.01 -6.28
CA HIS A 4 -0.91 20.71 -7.24
C HIS A 4 -1.65 20.94 -8.55
N LYS A 5 -1.44 22.10 -9.19
CA LYS A 5 -2.14 22.51 -10.43
C LYS A 5 -2.00 21.55 -11.61
N SER A 6 -0.97 20.71 -11.64
CA SER A 6 -0.76 19.67 -12.66
C SER A 6 -1.35 18.31 -12.29
N ALA A 7 -1.97 18.16 -11.12
CA ALA A 7 -2.67 16.94 -10.76
C ALA A 7 -4.12 16.99 -11.26
N PHE A 8 -4.65 15.84 -11.66
CA PHE A 8 -6.04 15.69 -12.06
C PHE A 8 -6.83 15.02 -10.94
N VAL A 9 -7.99 15.58 -10.61
CA VAL A 9 -8.93 15.04 -9.64
C VAL A 9 -10.28 14.95 -10.31
N ASP A 10 -10.78 13.73 -10.46
CA ASP A 10 -12.06 13.46 -11.11
C ASP A 10 -13.24 13.84 -10.21
N GLU A 11 -14.43 13.66 -10.72
CA GLU A 11 -15.68 13.93 -9.99
C GLU A 11 -15.88 12.99 -8.78
N ASN A 12 -16.62 13.48 -7.79
CA ASN A 12 -16.98 12.72 -6.58
C ASN A 12 -15.78 12.22 -5.73
N VAL A 13 -14.59 12.77 -5.94
CA VAL A 13 -13.43 12.50 -5.10
C VAL A 13 -13.53 13.26 -3.79
N VAL A 14 -13.24 12.60 -2.68
CA VAL A 14 -13.13 13.22 -1.36
C VAL A 14 -11.68 13.18 -0.90
N ILE A 15 -11.10 14.36 -0.61
CA ILE A 15 -9.75 14.50 -0.05
C ILE A 15 -9.85 15.18 1.30
N GLY A 16 -9.39 14.50 2.34
CA GLY A 16 -9.44 14.94 3.72
C GLY A 16 -8.54 16.15 4.02
N LYS A 17 -8.72 16.74 5.21
CA LYS A 17 -7.99 17.93 5.65
C LYS A 17 -6.48 17.69 5.69
N ASN A 18 -5.69 18.71 5.36
CA ASN A 18 -4.23 18.72 5.37
C ASN A 18 -3.56 17.68 4.43
N SER A 19 -4.32 16.98 3.61
CA SER A 19 -3.75 16.06 2.61
C SER A 19 -3.19 16.83 1.43
N LYS A 20 -2.08 16.32 0.87
CA LYS A 20 -1.35 16.93 -0.24
C LYS A 20 -1.29 15.97 -1.42
N VAL A 21 -1.59 16.48 -2.61
CA VAL A 21 -1.44 15.76 -3.89
C VAL A 21 -0.42 16.50 -4.74
N TRP A 22 0.65 15.80 -5.09
CA TRP A 22 1.77 16.38 -5.83
C TRP A 22 1.58 16.30 -7.35
N HIS A 23 2.61 16.72 -8.08
CA HIS A 23 2.63 16.91 -9.52
C HIS A 23 2.20 15.66 -10.29
N PHE A 24 1.42 15.85 -11.38
CA PHE A 24 1.07 14.84 -12.38
C PHE A 24 0.37 13.60 -11.82
N SER A 25 -0.21 13.70 -10.63
CA SER A 25 -0.99 12.61 -10.06
C SER A 25 -2.42 12.66 -10.58
N HIS A 26 -3.06 11.50 -10.69
CA HIS A 26 -4.44 11.37 -11.10
C HIS A 26 -5.24 10.64 -10.00
N ILE A 27 -6.24 11.31 -9.46
CA ILE A 27 -7.16 10.76 -8.47
C ILE A 27 -8.48 10.52 -9.17
N GLN A 28 -8.81 9.25 -9.41
CA GLN A 28 -9.97 8.88 -10.19
C GLN A 28 -11.26 8.92 -9.37
N SER A 29 -12.38 8.96 -10.09
CA SER A 29 -13.72 9.20 -9.55
C SER A 29 -14.12 8.27 -8.40
N ASN A 30 -14.91 8.80 -7.49
CA ASN A 30 -15.47 8.15 -6.30
C ASN A 30 -14.42 7.66 -5.28
N SER A 31 -13.14 7.95 -5.46
CA SER A 31 -12.11 7.58 -4.48
C SER A 31 -12.17 8.48 -3.25
N ARG A 32 -11.72 7.95 -2.11
CA ARG A 32 -11.71 8.65 -0.82
C ARG A 32 -10.32 8.61 -0.24
N ILE A 33 -9.77 9.77 0.07
CA ILE A 33 -8.46 9.95 0.71
C ILE A 33 -8.71 10.61 2.06
N GLY A 34 -8.22 10.00 3.12
CA GLY A 34 -8.34 10.50 4.48
C GLY A 34 -7.57 11.80 4.75
N ASN A 35 -7.45 12.15 6.03
CA ASN A 35 -6.77 13.36 6.47
C ASN A 35 -5.24 13.16 6.57
N ASN A 36 -4.48 14.24 6.43
CA ASN A 36 -3.02 14.29 6.63
C ASN A 36 -2.24 13.32 5.72
N CYS A 37 -2.79 12.98 4.56
CA CYS A 37 -2.14 12.11 3.58
C CYS A 37 -1.15 12.87 2.70
N ILE A 38 -0.15 12.15 2.20
CA ILE A 38 0.79 12.65 1.20
C ILE A 38 0.73 11.72 -0.02
N ILE A 39 0.22 12.24 -1.12
CA ILE A 39 0.20 11.56 -2.41
C ILE A 39 1.32 12.14 -3.26
N GLY A 40 2.35 11.34 -3.50
CA GLY A 40 3.57 11.74 -4.20
C GLY A 40 3.34 12.10 -5.66
N GLN A 41 4.41 12.42 -6.35
CA GLN A 41 4.39 12.76 -7.76
C GLN A 41 4.08 11.54 -8.63
N ASN A 42 3.30 11.75 -9.72
CA ASN A 42 2.98 10.68 -10.68
C ASN A 42 2.35 9.44 -10.01
N VAL A 43 1.46 9.68 -9.06
CA VAL A 43 0.65 8.64 -8.41
C VAL A 43 -0.70 8.54 -9.11
N ASN A 44 -1.12 7.32 -9.41
CA ASN A 44 -2.48 7.06 -9.87
C ASN A 44 -3.29 6.41 -8.73
N VAL A 45 -4.41 7.02 -8.37
CA VAL A 45 -5.39 6.43 -7.46
C VAL A 45 -6.62 6.06 -8.30
N GLY A 46 -6.89 4.77 -8.41
CA GLY A 46 -7.97 4.21 -9.21
C GLY A 46 -9.36 4.56 -8.68
N LYS A 47 -10.37 4.24 -9.47
CA LYS A 47 -11.78 4.45 -9.08
C LYS A 47 -12.12 3.68 -7.81
N ASN A 48 -13.00 4.25 -7.00
CA ASN A 48 -13.56 3.62 -5.81
C ASN A 48 -12.51 3.21 -4.74
N VAL A 49 -11.26 3.66 -4.86
CA VAL A 49 -10.20 3.35 -3.89
C VAL A 49 -10.45 4.10 -2.58
N ILE A 50 -10.21 3.41 -1.47
CA ILE A 50 -10.29 3.97 -0.12
C ILE A 50 -8.89 4.03 0.49
N ILE A 51 -8.50 5.23 0.91
CA ILE A 51 -7.23 5.50 1.57
C ILE A 51 -7.52 6.14 2.92
N GLY A 52 -7.05 5.53 3.99
CA GLY A 52 -7.20 5.98 5.38
C GLY A 52 -6.45 7.29 5.67
N ASN A 53 -6.32 7.62 6.94
CA ASN A 53 -5.64 8.83 7.40
C ASN A 53 -4.12 8.62 7.52
N TYR A 54 -3.35 9.70 7.39
CA TYR A 54 -1.89 9.69 7.57
C TYR A 54 -1.15 8.74 6.63
N VAL A 55 -1.77 8.36 5.51
CA VAL A 55 -1.14 7.51 4.49
C VAL A 55 -0.14 8.30 3.70
N LYS A 56 1.02 7.68 3.43
CA LYS A 56 2.03 8.26 2.57
C LYS A 56 2.30 7.36 1.38
N ILE A 57 1.97 7.83 0.20
CA ILE A 57 2.24 7.16 -1.08
C ILE A 57 3.38 7.93 -1.76
N GLN A 58 4.49 7.25 -2.01
CA GLN A 58 5.64 7.83 -2.68
C GLN A 58 5.42 7.93 -4.20
N ASN A 59 6.40 8.52 -4.89
CA ASN A 59 6.30 8.76 -6.33
C ASN A 59 6.14 7.47 -7.15
N ASN A 60 5.47 7.59 -8.30
CA ASN A 60 5.33 6.52 -9.31
C ASN A 60 4.62 5.26 -8.79
N VAL A 61 3.62 5.43 -7.96
CA VAL A 61 2.80 4.32 -7.45
C VAL A 61 1.41 4.38 -8.07
N SER A 62 0.88 3.24 -8.49
CA SER A 62 -0.52 3.09 -8.87
C SER A 62 -1.26 2.26 -7.83
N VAL A 63 -2.29 2.86 -7.23
CA VAL A 63 -3.22 2.19 -6.32
C VAL A 63 -4.48 1.90 -7.14
N TYR A 64 -4.59 0.68 -7.65
CA TYR A 64 -5.68 0.29 -8.54
C TYR A 64 -6.99 0.04 -7.80
N GLU A 65 -8.11 0.12 -8.52
CA GLU A 65 -9.42 -0.30 -8.02
C GLU A 65 -9.35 -1.72 -7.43
N GLY A 66 -9.93 -1.90 -6.24
CA GLY A 66 -9.84 -3.13 -5.45
C GLY A 66 -8.79 -3.11 -4.36
N VAL A 67 -7.89 -2.11 -4.34
CA VAL A 67 -6.93 -1.90 -3.25
C VAL A 67 -7.52 -0.96 -2.20
N GLU A 68 -7.38 -1.32 -0.93
CA GLU A 68 -7.73 -0.49 0.22
C GLU A 68 -6.51 -0.32 1.13
N LEU A 69 -6.23 0.92 1.53
CA LEU A 69 -5.14 1.27 2.45
C LEU A 69 -5.73 1.81 3.74
N GLU A 70 -5.47 1.15 4.86
CA GLU A 70 -5.85 1.65 6.18
C GLU A 70 -4.94 2.81 6.64
N ASP A 71 -5.19 3.33 7.84
CA ASP A 71 -4.44 4.46 8.42
C ASP A 71 -2.94 4.16 8.54
N TYR A 72 -2.12 5.21 8.37
CA TYR A 72 -0.66 5.18 8.55
C TYR A 72 0.09 4.23 7.62
N VAL A 73 -0.51 3.75 6.55
CA VAL A 73 0.18 2.92 5.55
C VAL A 73 1.24 3.74 4.82
N PHE A 74 2.40 3.12 4.59
CA PHE A 74 3.46 3.67 3.76
C PHE A 74 3.65 2.82 2.50
N CYS A 75 3.55 3.47 1.33
CA CYS A 75 3.86 2.89 0.03
C CYS A 75 5.15 3.50 -0.50
N GLY A 76 6.21 2.71 -0.58
CA GLY A 76 7.52 3.12 -1.07
C GLY A 76 7.52 3.50 -2.56
N PRO A 77 8.54 4.26 -3.03
CA PRO A 77 8.58 4.72 -4.41
C PRO A 77 8.62 3.55 -5.40
N SER A 78 7.81 3.69 -6.46
CA SER A 78 7.73 2.71 -7.55
C SER A 78 7.33 1.29 -7.12
N MET A 79 6.72 1.13 -5.93
CA MET A 79 6.10 -0.14 -5.59
C MET A 79 4.87 -0.39 -6.49
N VAL A 80 4.51 -1.64 -6.65
CA VAL A 80 3.46 -2.06 -7.59
C VAL A 80 2.36 -2.82 -6.88
N PHE A 81 1.11 -2.39 -7.06
CA PHE A 81 -0.07 -3.22 -6.84
C PHE A 81 -0.54 -3.81 -8.16
N THR A 82 -1.09 -5.02 -8.15
CA THR A 82 -1.91 -5.55 -9.24
C THR A 82 -3.37 -5.62 -8.81
N ASN A 83 -4.31 -5.84 -9.74
CA ASN A 83 -5.74 -6.04 -9.39
C ASN A 83 -6.39 -7.16 -10.19
N VAL A 84 -5.77 -7.61 -11.28
CA VAL A 84 -6.19 -8.77 -12.07
C VAL A 84 -5.17 -9.88 -11.93
N LEU A 85 -5.62 -11.07 -11.51
CA LEU A 85 -4.70 -12.19 -11.22
C LEU A 85 -4.14 -12.83 -12.49
N VAL A 86 -4.96 -12.96 -13.52
CA VAL A 86 -4.57 -13.62 -14.79
C VAL A 86 -4.96 -12.72 -15.97
N PRO A 87 -4.20 -11.64 -16.22
CA PRO A 87 -4.52 -10.72 -17.31
C PRO A 87 -4.29 -11.39 -18.68
N ARG A 88 -5.26 -11.24 -19.59
CA ARG A 88 -5.16 -11.68 -20.98
C ARG A 88 -5.85 -10.66 -21.88
N CYS A 89 -5.15 -10.17 -22.90
CA CYS A 89 -5.72 -9.20 -23.84
C CYS A 89 -6.77 -9.85 -24.76
N GLU A 90 -6.55 -11.09 -25.16
CA GLU A 90 -7.48 -11.86 -26.00
C GLU A 90 -8.78 -12.22 -25.25
N PHE A 91 -8.70 -12.38 -23.92
CA PHE A 91 -9.84 -12.65 -23.05
C PHE A 91 -9.95 -11.54 -22.01
N PRO A 92 -10.46 -10.35 -22.36
CA PRO A 92 -10.42 -9.19 -21.49
C PRO A 92 -11.16 -9.41 -20.18
N GLN A 93 -10.48 -9.18 -19.08
CA GLN A 93 -11.04 -9.18 -17.74
C GLN A 93 -11.20 -7.72 -17.29
N ARG A 94 -12.32 -7.12 -17.68
CA ARG A 94 -12.65 -5.73 -17.36
C ARG A 94 -13.87 -5.69 -16.44
N GLY A 95 -13.82 -4.79 -15.47
CA GLY A 95 -14.90 -4.60 -14.52
C GLY A 95 -14.57 -5.12 -13.13
N ALA A 96 -15.30 -4.62 -12.14
CA ALA A 96 -15.02 -4.86 -10.72
C ALA A 96 -15.08 -6.35 -10.32
N GLU A 97 -15.83 -7.16 -11.04
CA GLU A 97 -15.95 -8.61 -10.81
C GLU A 97 -14.64 -9.37 -11.01
N PHE A 98 -13.74 -8.86 -11.84
CA PHE A 98 -12.41 -9.46 -12.09
C PHE A 98 -11.35 -8.93 -11.13
N TYR A 99 -11.61 -7.81 -10.45
CA TYR A 99 -10.62 -7.19 -9.58
C TYR A 99 -10.57 -7.90 -8.23
N LYS A 100 -9.40 -8.40 -7.88
CA LYS A 100 -9.16 -9.05 -6.59
C LYS A 100 -8.84 -7.99 -5.54
N LYS A 101 -9.60 -8.00 -4.45
CA LYS A 101 -9.40 -7.05 -3.36
C LYS A 101 -8.08 -7.30 -2.66
N THR A 102 -7.33 -6.22 -2.42
CA THR A 102 -6.11 -6.23 -1.62
C THR A 102 -6.27 -5.24 -0.48
N LEU A 103 -6.09 -5.72 0.74
CA LEU A 103 -6.17 -4.89 1.95
C LEU A 103 -4.78 -4.69 2.52
N VAL A 104 -4.38 -3.44 2.68
CA VAL A 104 -3.16 -3.08 3.43
C VAL A 104 -3.58 -2.50 4.77
N LYS A 105 -3.34 -3.26 5.84
CA LYS A 105 -3.75 -2.90 7.19
C LYS A 105 -2.89 -1.80 7.79
N LYS A 106 -3.42 -1.23 8.88
CA LYS A 106 -2.87 -0.08 9.61
C LYS A 106 -1.36 -0.19 9.84
N SER A 107 -0.66 0.90 9.53
CA SER A 107 0.78 1.06 9.78
C SER A 107 1.69 0.06 9.06
N ALA A 108 1.19 -0.69 8.08
CA ALA A 108 2.05 -1.51 7.23
C ALA A 108 2.92 -0.61 6.35
N SER A 109 4.17 -1.05 6.13
CA SER A 109 5.12 -0.36 5.26
C SER A 109 5.56 -1.26 4.11
N ILE A 110 5.44 -0.76 2.88
CA ILE A 110 5.82 -1.46 1.66
C ILE A 110 7.05 -0.76 1.08
N GLY A 111 8.14 -1.50 0.95
CA GLY A 111 9.42 -0.98 0.46
C GLY A 111 9.39 -0.61 -1.02
N ALA A 112 10.39 0.18 -1.43
CA ALA A 112 10.56 0.62 -2.82
C ALA A 112 10.62 -0.58 -3.78
N ASN A 113 10.01 -0.44 -4.97
CA ASN A 113 9.99 -1.47 -6.02
C ASN A 113 9.42 -2.84 -5.58
N ALA A 114 8.76 -2.93 -4.42
CA ALA A 114 8.07 -4.16 -4.05
C ALA A 114 6.83 -4.36 -4.93
N THR A 115 6.47 -5.61 -5.19
CA THR A 115 5.26 -5.98 -5.93
C THR A 115 4.30 -6.73 -5.02
N ILE A 116 3.07 -6.25 -4.93
CA ILE A 116 1.99 -6.89 -4.19
C ILE A 116 1.02 -7.51 -5.19
N VAL A 117 0.99 -8.83 -5.25
CA VAL A 117 0.04 -9.55 -6.10
C VAL A 117 -1.35 -9.44 -5.45
N CYS A 118 -2.36 -9.19 -6.27
CA CYS A 118 -3.72 -8.92 -5.79
C CYS A 118 -4.38 -10.11 -5.08
N GLY A 119 -5.39 -9.82 -4.28
CA GLY A 119 -6.19 -10.82 -3.59
C GLY A 119 -5.65 -11.22 -2.22
N ILE A 120 -4.76 -10.42 -1.62
CA ILE A 120 -4.11 -10.72 -0.35
C ILE A 120 -4.30 -9.59 0.67
N THR A 121 -4.08 -9.93 1.92
CA THR A 121 -4.04 -8.99 3.04
C THR A 121 -2.60 -8.80 3.53
N ILE A 122 -2.17 -7.54 3.62
CA ILE A 122 -0.91 -7.16 4.27
C ILE A 122 -1.20 -6.76 5.71
N GLY A 123 -0.68 -7.50 6.66
CA GLY A 123 -0.97 -7.35 8.10
C GLY A 123 -0.49 -6.03 8.69
N SER A 124 -1.10 -5.64 9.80
CA SER A 124 -0.78 -4.40 10.51
C SER A 124 0.67 -4.36 10.97
N TYR A 125 1.31 -3.20 10.86
CA TYR A 125 2.71 -2.98 11.25
C TYR A 125 3.72 -3.90 10.56
N SER A 126 3.32 -4.65 9.53
CA SER A 126 4.27 -5.47 8.76
C SER A 126 5.22 -4.60 7.95
N LEU A 127 6.39 -5.14 7.65
CA LEU A 127 7.42 -4.48 6.85
C LEU A 127 7.77 -5.35 5.65
N ILE A 128 7.42 -4.86 4.46
CA ILE A 128 7.80 -5.48 3.19
C ILE A 128 9.09 -4.85 2.72
N GLY A 129 10.13 -5.63 2.60
CA GLY A 129 11.44 -5.17 2.13
C GLY A 129 11.40 -4.71 0.67
N ALA A 130 12.28 -3.79 0.32
CA ALA A 130 12.39 -3.29 -1.04
C ALA A 130 12.63 -4.42 -2.06
N GLY A 131 12.00 -4.32 -3.24
CA GLY A 131 12.14 -5.31 -4.31
C GLY A 131 11.47 -6.66 -4.05
N SER A 132 10.75 -6.83 -2.94
CA SER A 132 10.07 -8.09 -2.62
C SER A 132 8.84 -8.31 -3.50
N VAL A 133 8.53 -9.58 -3.82
CA VAL A 133 7.30 -9.96 -4.52
C VAL A 133 6.40 -10.76 -3.58
N VAL A 134 5.34 -10.13 -3.10
CA VAL A 134 4.42 -10.71 -2.12
C VAL A 134 3.24 -11.36 -2.83
N THR A 135 3.09 -12.67 -2.65
CA THR A 135 2.09 -13.49 -3.35
C THR A 135 1.07 -14.15 -2.42
N LYS A 136 1.18 -13.94 -1.12
CA LYS A 136 0.32 -14.53 -0.07
C LYS A 136 0.08 -13.52 1.03
N ASP A 137 -0.94 -13.78 1.85
CA ASP A 137 -1.23 -12.98 3.04
C ASP A 137 0.01 -12.83 3.93
N VAL A 138 0.16 -11.64 4.49
CA VAL A 138 1.25 -11.29 5.39
C VAL A 138 0.68 -11.11 6.80
N PRO A 139 1.19 -11.83 7.80
CA PRO A 139 0.78 -11.64 9.19
C PRO A 139 1.13 -10.24 9.73
N ASP A 140 0.42 -9.82 10.77
CA ASP A 140 0.76 -8.59 11.49
C ASP A 140 2.21 -8.66 12.00
N TYR A 141 2.93 -7.55 11.91
CA TYR A 141 4.33 -7.40 12.34
C TYR A 141 5.37 -8.26 11.59
N ALA A 142 4.99 -9.00 10.55
CA ALA A 142 5.96 -9.81 9.80
C ALA A 142 6.93 -8.94 8.99
N LEU A 143 8.18 -9.37 8.94
CA LEU A 143 9.21 -8.86 8.04
C LEU A 143 9.32 -9.78 6.83
N ILE A 144 8.99 -9.25 5.64
CA ILE A 144 9.00 -9.99 4.38
C ILE A 144 10.12 -9.48 3.49
N VAL A 145 10.90 -10.40 2.90
CA VAL A 145 11.86 -10.06 1.84
C VAL A 145 11.90 -11.14 0.75
N GLY A 146 12.37 -10.75 -0.41
CA GLY A 146 12.72 -11.65 -1.52
C GLY A 146 11.65 -11.82 -2.60
N ASN A 147 12.00 -12.59 -3.61
CA ASN A 147 11.14 -13.00 -4.72
C ASN A 147 11.22 -14.52 -4.92
N PRO A 148 10.17 -15.27 -4.58
CA PRO A 148 8.96 -14.85 -3.89
C PRO A 148 9.22 -14.43 -2.44
N GLY A 149 8.42 -13.48 -1.94
CA GLY A 149 8.54 -12.95 -0.58
C GLY A 149 8.40 -14.05 0.50
N ARG A 150 9.25 -14.00 1.51
CA ARG A 150 9.25 -14.93 2.66
C ARG A 150 9.35 -14.16 3.96
N ILE A 151 8.71 -14.68 5.00
CA ILE A 151 8.90 -14.17 6.36
C ILE A 151 10.33 -14.51 6.80
N ILE A 152 11.12 -13.48 7.12
CA ILE A 152 12.48 -13.62 7.63
C ILE A 152 12.62 -13.16 9.08
N GLY A 153 11.53 -12.78 9.70
CA GLY A 153 11.47 -12.29 11.07
C GLY A 153 10.25 -11.46 11.33
N TRP A 154 10.32 -10.71 12.42
CA TRP A 154 9.25 -9.86 12.93
C TRP A 154 9.81 -8.51 13.29
N VAL A 155 8.96 -7.49 13.29
CA VAL A 155 9.31 -6.12 13.65
C VAL A 155 8.42 -5.62 14.78
N ASN A 156 8.87 -4.60 15.51
CA ASN A 156 8.04 -3.87 16.46
C ASN A 156 7.25 -2.74 15.74
N LYS A 157 6.47 -1.97 16.48
CA LYS A 157 5.70 -0.82 15.94
C LYS A 157 6.56 0.25 15.27
N LYS A 158 7.85 0.32 15.56
CA LYS A 158 8.79 1.27 14.95
C LYS A 158 9.45 0.70 13.68
N GLY A 159 9.18 -0.57 13.34
CA GLY A 159 9.81 -1.27 12.21
C GLY A 159 11.18 -1.86 12.53
N GLU A 160 11.60 -1.87 13.79
CA GLU A 160 12.86 -2.46 14.22
C GLU A 160 12.72 -3.98 14.31
N LYS A 161 13.69 -4.71 13.76
CA LYS A 161 13.68 -6.18 13.76
C LYS A 161 13.75 -6.71 15.20
N LEU A 162 12.85 -7.64 15.52
CA LEU A 162 12.85 -8.34 16.79
C LEU A 162 13.85 -9.51 16.75
N ASN A 163 14.67 -9.62 17.78
CA ASN A 163 15.49 -10.77 18.04
C ASN A 163 14.81 -11.60 19.13
N PHE A 164 14.53 -12.87 18.86
CA PHE A 164 13.98 -13.79 19.85
C PHE A 164 15.14 -14.57 20.45
N GLU A 165 15.19 -14.62 21.77
CA GLU A 165 16.08 -15.50 22.50
C GLU A 165 15.56 -16.95 22.44
N ASN A 166 16.36 -17.93 22.84
CA ASN A 166 16.02 -19.35 22.77
C ASN A 166 14.76 -19.74 23.56
N ASP A 167 14.32 -18.88 24.49
CA ASP A 167 13.09 -19.03 25.28
C ASP A 167 11.83 -18.48 24.58
N GLY A 168 11.96 -17.97 23.36
CA GLY A 168 10.87 -17.39 22.59
C GLY A 168 10.46 -15.97 23.03
N LEU A 169 11.13 -15.37 24.00
CA LEU A 169 10.91 -13.99 24.42
C LEU A 169 11.72 -13.02 23.55
N SER A 170 11.13 -11.92 23.14
CA SER A 170 11.86 -10.90 22.39
C SER A 170 12.73 -10.06 23.32
N SER A 171 13.99 -9.84 22.94
CA SER A 171 14.89 -8.91 23.62
C SER A 171 14.59 -7.44 23.35
N CYS A 172 13.38 -7.11 22.91
CA CYS A 172 12.97 -5.74 22.67
C CYS A 172 13.07 -4.92 23.98
N LYS A 173 14.06 -4.04 24.05
CA LYS A 173 14.17 -3.10 25.17
C LYS A 173 12.86 -2.30 25.24
N LYS A 174 12.19 -2.33 26.39
CA LYS A 174 11.03 -1.48 26.68
C LYS A 174 11.46 -0.01 26.51
N PHE A 175 10.76 0.70 25.66
CA PHE A 175 10.76 2.15 25.62
C PHE A 175 9.53 2.69 26.32
#